data_f4f36b45abf1afeac3ab06320cb7d1f8
#
_entry.id   f4f36b45abf1afeac3ab06320cb7d1f8
#
_cell.length_a   1.000
_cell.length_b   1.000
_cell.length_c   1.000
_cell.angle_alpha   90.00
_cell.angle_beta   90.00
_cell.angle_gamma   90.00
#
_symmetry.space_group_name_H-M   'P 1'
#
loop_
_entity.id
_entity.type
_entity.pdbx_description
1 polymer ?
#
loop_
_entity_poly.entity_id
_entity_poly.type
_entity_poly.pdbx_seq_one_letter_code
_entity_poly.pdbx_strand_id
1 'polypeptide(L)'
;AIEYRIEGDDLQFVEIRLEPGQCAVAEPGAMMYIDDGIEMSTELGDGSRRASNFFSRLWRGVRRKFSGESLFSAIFENTATTPRRVAIAAASPGQIVPIDLRAVGGELICQAGAYLAAARGVEIGVALQKRLRVGFLGGEGFIMQKLTGDGIAFVHASGALTQMQLAPGQSLRVDTGCLVALQTSVRYDIQYAGRVKTALFGGEGLFFAQLTGPGTVWLQSMPLKRLSRTMLGSAMAAGRPAGALGIVYVIVIGIIVLVNILRSGGV
;
A
#
# COMPACT_ATOMS: atom_id res chain seq x y z
N ALA A 1 -20.59 4.24 -15.45
CA ALA A 1 -19.81 3.19 -14.74
C ALA A 1 -18.84 2.57 -15.74
N ILE A 2 -17.65 2.22 -15.32
CA ILE A 2 -16.70 1.46 -16.14
C ILE A 2 -17.11 -0.01 -16.18
N GLU A 3 -16.94 -0.66 -17.33
CA GLU A 3 -17.10 -2.10 -17.49
C GLU A 3 -15.78 -2.78 -17.12
N TYR A 4 -15.83 -3.89 -16.38
CA TYR A 4 -14.63 -4.60 -15.96
C TYR A 4 -14.88 -6.10 -15.83
N ARG A 5 -13.79 -6.88 -15.84
CA ARG A 5 -13.74 -8.29 -15.48
C ARG A 5 -12.57 -8.53 -14.54
N ILE A 6 -12.76 -9.40 -13.56
CA ILE A 6 -11.69 -9.90 -12.70
C ILE A 6 -11.38 -11.32 -13.19
N GLU A 7 -10.14 -11.53 -13.56
CA GLU A 7 -9.64 -12.79 -14.13
C GLU A 7 -8.59 -13.40 -13.19
N GLY A 8 -8.48 -14.72 -13.23
CA GLY A 8 -7.58 -15.51 -12.39
C GLY A 8 -8.21 -15.92 -11.06
N ASP A 9 -7.60 -16.89 -10.42
CA ASP A 9 -8.04 -17.46 -9.13
C ASP A 9 -7.24 -16.84 -7.97
N ASP A 10 -5.99 -17.30 -7.75
CA ASP A 10 -5.13 -16.86 -6.66
C ASP A 10 -4.23 -15.67 -7.04
N LEU A 11 -4.07 -15.41 -8.33
CA LEU A 11 -3.30 -14.30 -8.92
C LEU A 11 -4.23 -13.54 -9.85
N GLN A 12 -5.01 -12.64 -9.26
CA GLN A 12 -6.02 -11.91 -10.00
C GLN A 12 -5.47 -10.63 -10.65
N PHE A 13 -6.03 -10.32 -11.81
CA PHE A 13 -5.94 -9.01 -12.44
C PHE A 13 -7.33 -8.51 -12.81
N VAL A 14 -7.49 -7.22 -12.96
CA VAL A 14 -8.72 -6.60 -13.46
C VAL A 14 -8.49 -6.08 -14.86
N GLU A 15 -9.31 -6.55 -15.81
CA GLU A 15 -9.42 -5.97 -17.15
C GLU A 15 -10.53 -4.93 -17.13
N ILE A 16 -10.20 -3.70 -17.47
CA ILE A 16 -11.14 -2.58 -17.52
C ILE A 16 -11.33 -2.21 -18.98
N ARG A 17 -12.59 -2.18 -19.43
CA ARG A 17 -12.98 -1.69 -20.73
C ARG A 17 -13.34 -0.22 -20.66
N LEU A 18 -12.65 0.58 -21.43
CA LEU A 18 -12.82 2.02 -21.52
C LEU A 18 -13.50 2.39 -22.84
N GLU A 19 -14.63 3.06 -22.77
CA GLU A 19 -15.25 3.69 -23.93
C GLU A 19 -14.40 4.89 -24.42
N PRO A 20 -14.56 5.38 -25.65
CA PRO A 20 -13.84 6.54 -26.15
C PRO A 20 -13.90 7.73 -25.19
N GLY A 21 -12.76 8.28 -24.82
CA GLY A 21 -12.62 9.38 -23.86
C GLY A 21 -12.76 8.98 -22.37
N GLN A 22 -13.02 7.72 -22.06
CA GLN A 22 -13.01 7.26 -20.68
C GLN A 22 -11.59 7.01 -20.18
N CYS A 23 -11.43 7.12 -18.87
CA CYS A 23 -10.15 6.92 -18.20
C CYS A 23 -10.29 5.99 -16.99
N ALA A 24 -9.22 5.23 -16.73
CA ALA A 24 -8.97 4.55 -15.47
C ALA A 24 -7.75 5.14 -14.79
N VAL A 25 -7.73 5.09 -13.46
CA VAL A 25 -6.63 5.55 -12.61
C VAL A 25 -6.11 4.34 -11.85
N ALA A 26 -4.80 4.08 -11.84
CA ALA A 26 -4.24 2.93 -11.17
C ALA A 26 -2.95 3.28 -10.40
N GLU A 27 -2.56 2.36 -9.52
CA GLU A 27 -1.26 2.41 -8.85
C GLU A 27 -0.13 2.33 -9.89
N PRO A 28 0.89 3.19 -9.80
CA PRO A 28 2.03 3.14 -10.71
C PRO A 28 2.73 1.79 -10.68
N GLY A 29 2.95 1.19 -11.85
CA GLY A 29 3.59 -0.11 -11.98
C GLY A 29 2.65 -1.32 -11.94
N ALA A 30 1.34 -1.10 -11.74
CA ALA A 30 0.35 -2.17 -11.72
C ALA A 30 -0.17 -2.57 -13.12
N MET A 31 0.17 -1.81 -14.17
CA MET A 31 -0.24 -2.13 -15.54
C MET A 31 0.32 -3.48 -15.99
N MET A 32 -0.55 -4.35 -16.49
CA MET A 32 -0.20 -5.62 -17.11
C MET A 32 -0.13 -5.50 -18.64
N TYR A 33 -1.16 -4.94 -19.27
CA TYR A 33 -1.21 -4.61 -20.70
C TYR A 33 -2.22 -3.51 -20.98
N ILE A 34 -2.08 -2.88 -22.14
CA ILE A 34 -3.04 -1.93 -22.73
C ILE A 34 -3.25 -2.25 -24.21
N ASP A 35 -4.46 -2.04 -24.70
CA ASP A 35 -4.74 -2.05 -26.15
C ASP A 35 -4.13 -0.80 -26.81
N ASP A 36 -3.81 -0.91 -28.10
CA ASP A 36 -3.41 0.26 -28.91
C ASP A 36 -4.53 1.32 -28.91
N GLY A 37 -4.14 2.59 -28.78
CA GLY A 37 -5.07 3.71 -28.62
C GLY A 37 -5.42 4.04 -27.15
N ILE A 38 -4.79 3.39 -26.19
CA ILE A 38 -4.74 3.86 -24.79
C ILE A 38 -3.50 4.71 -24.58
N GLU A 39 -3.68 5.95 -24.16
CA GLU A 39 -2.59 6.81 -23.73
C GLU A 39 -2.38 6.72 -22.22
N MET A 40 -1.10 6.61 -21.81
CA MET A 40 -0.72 6.56 -20.40
C MET A 40 -0.05 7.87 -20.00
N SER A 41 -0.52 8.45 -18.91
CA SER A 41 0.11 9.61 -18.26
C SER A 41 0.26 9.36 -16.76
N THR A 42 1.07 10.18 -16.10
CA THR A 42 1.28 10.11 -14.65
C THR A 42 0.95 11.45 -14.04
N GLU A 43 0.02 11.48 -13.11
CA GLU A 43 -0.41 12.69 -12.42
C GLU A 43 -0.34 12.53 -10.89
N LEU A 44 -0.36 13.66 -10.17
CA LEU A 44 -0.47 13.70 -8.72
C LEU A 44 -1.95 13.63 -8.33
N GLY A 45 -2.32 12.62 -7.56
CA GLY A 45 -3.71 12.38 -7.18
C GLY A 45 -4.48 11.63 -8.27
N ASP A 46 -5.75 11.95 -8.46
CA ASP A 46 -6.68 11.31 -9.39
C ASP A 46 -6.72 11.95 -10.80
N GLY A 47 -5.86 12.93 -11.06
CA GLY A 47 -5.87 13.69 -12.32
C GLY A 47 -7.07 14.62 -12.52
N SER A 48 -7.99 14.73 -11.57
CA SER A 48 -9.18 15.58 -11.69
C SER A 48 -8.90 17.06 -11.52
N ARG A 49 -7.75 17.41 -10.91
CA ARG A 49 -7.28 18.79 -10.75
C ARG A 49 -5.95 18.97 -11.47
N ARG A 50 -5.94 19.78 -12.52
CA ARG A 50 -4.70 20.37 -13.02
C ARG A 50 -3.96 20.98 -11.82
N ALA A 51 -2.83 20.39 -11.44
CA ALA A 51 -2.06 20.81 -10.27
C ALA A 51 -1.80 22.31 -10.36
N SER A 52 -2.43 23.07 -9.48
CA SER A 52 -2.12 24.48 -9.30
C SER A 52 -0.63 24.57 -8.95
N ASN A 53 0.09 25.50 -9.59
CA ASN A 53 1.54 25.71 -9.42
C ASN A 53 1.99 25.90 -7.95
N PHE A 54 1.05 26.16 -7.05
CA PHE A 54 1.26 26.29 -5.61
C PHE A 54 1.50 24.93 -4.93
N PHE A 55 0.70 23.90 -5.28
CA PHE A 55 0.84 22.54 -4.74
C PHE A 55 2.16 21.89 -5.18
N SER A 56 2.59 22.09 -6.41
CA SER A 56 3.86 21.55 -6.91
C SER A 56 5.10 22.10 -6.19
N ARG A 57 5.02 23.33 -5.64
CA ARG A 57 6.08 23.94 -4.81
C ARG A 57 6.10 23.38 -3.39
N LEU A 58 4.94 23.20 -2.77
CA LEU A 58 4.81 22.63 -1.42
C LEU A 58 5.28 21.16 -1.41
N TRP A 59 4.95 20.40 -2.46
CA TRP A 59 5.31 18.98 -2.61
C TRP A 59 6.79 18.75 -2.91
N ARG A 60 7.51 19.67 -3.54
CA ARG A 60 8.98 19.57 -3.65
C ARG A 60 9.68 19.59 -2.28
N GLY A 61 9.13 20.28 -1.30
CA GLY A 61 9.62 20.26 0.09
C GLY A 61 9.26 18.96 0.85
N VAL A 62 8.08 18.39 0.59
CA VAL A 62 7.57 17.17 1.22
C VAL A 62 8.27 15.94 0.67
N ARG A 63 8.60 15.89 -0.63
CA ARG A 63 9.28 14.77 -1.31
C ARG A 63 10.63 14.37 -0.68
N ARG A 64 11.31 15.29 0.01
CA ARG A 64 12.54 15.01 0.78
C ARG A 64 12.30 14.25 2.10
N LYS A 65 11.06 14.20 2.59
CA LYS A 65 10.72 13.63 3.91
C LYS A 65 9.95 12.30 3.83
N PHE A 66 9.46 11.94 2.65
CA PHE A 66 8.67 10.73 2.42
C PHE A 66 9.47 9.77 1.54
N SER A 67 10.20 8.87 2.19
CA SER A 67 10.81 7.74 1.52
C SER A 67 9.71 6.69 1.27
N GLY A 68 9.27 6.55 0.02
CA GLY A 68 8.82 5.27 -0.48
C GLY A 68 7.47 5.15 -1.16
N GLU A 69 6.46 6.00 -0.89
CA GLU A 69 5.16 5.84 -1.56
C GLU A 69 4.72 7.17 -2.16
N SER A 70 4.75 7.23 -3.48
CA SER A 70 4.30 8.40 -4.22
C SER A 70 2.78 8.39 -4.32
N LEU A 71 2.15 9.53 -4.02
CA LEU A 71 0.75 9.79 -4.36
C LEU A 71 0.59 10.04 -5.88
N PHE A 72 1.47 9.48 -6.69
CA PHE A 72 1.34 9.50 -8.13
C PHE A 72 0.39 8.39 -8.56
N SER A 73 -0.46 8.70 -9.52
CA SER A 73 -1.35 7.76 -10.16
C SER A 73 -1.00 7.65 -11.64
N ALA A 74 -1.08 6.44 -12.17
CA ALA A 74 -1.05 6.20 -13.60
C ALA A 74 -2.48 6.35 -14.15
N ILE A 75 -2.64 7.20 -15.15
CA ILE A 75 -3.91 7.44 -15.82
C ILE A 75 -3.85 6.80 -17.20
N PHE A 76 -4.86 6.02 -17.51
CA PHE A 76 -5.04 5.34 -18.79
C PHE A 76 -6.28 5.91 -19.48
N GLU A 77 -6.10 6.64 -20.57
CA GLU A 77 -7.17 7.28 -21.33
C GLU A 77 -7.36 6.61 -22.69
N ASN A 78 -8.57 6.23 -23.01
CA ASN A 78 -8.90 5.75 -24.35
C ASN A 78 -9.06 6.93 -25.31
N THR A 79 -8.05 7.16 -26.15
CA THR A 79 -8.05 8.20 -27.21
C THR A 79 -8.54 7.68 -28.56
N ALA A 80 -8.81 6.38 -28.69
CA ALA A 80 -9.38 5.78 -29.88
C ALA A 80 -10.89 6.06 -30.01
N THR A 81 -11.45 5.78 -31.20
CA THR A 81 -12.88 5.94 -31.49
C THR A 81 -13.72 4.71 -31.15
N THR A 82 -13.07 3.64 -30.65
CA THR A 82 -13.71 2.38 -30.26
C THR A 82 -13.26 1.99 -28.86
N PRO A 83 -14.04 1.15 -28.17
CA PRO A 83 -13.66 0.68 -26.84
C PRO A 83 -12.28 0.00 -26.83
N ARG A 84 -11.51 0.23 -25.77
CA ARG A 84 -10.17 -0.30 -25.55
C ARG A 84 -10.05 -0.85 -24.13
N ARG A 85 -9.09 -1.74 -23.90
CA ARG A 85 -8.90 -2.40 -22.62
C ARG A 85 -7.58 -2.00 -22.00
N VAL A 86 -7.61 -1.91 -20.68
CA VAL A 86 -6.41 -1.85 -19.85
C VAL A 86 -6.53 -2.94 -18.79
N ALA A 87 -5.48 -3.72 -18.60
CA ALA A 87 -5.40 -4.72 -17.54
C ALA A 87 -4.43 -4.27 -16.45
N ILE A 88 -4.90 -4.34 -15.22
CA ILE A 88 -4.17 -3.95 -14.01
C ILE A 88 -4.04 -5.19 -13.12
N ALA A 89 -2.81 -5.56 -12.78
CA ALA A 89 -2.48 -6.74 -11.99
C ALA A 89 -1.97 -6.34 -10.61
N ALA A 90 -2.33 -7.12 -9.61
CA ALA A 90 -1.80 -6.96 -8.26
C ALA A 90 -0.36 -7.49 -8.16
N ALA A 91 0.44 -6.87 -7.29
CA ALA A 91 1.85 -7.23 -7.11
C ALA A 91 2.07 -8.54 -6.33
N SER A 92 1.02 -9.13 -5.76
CA SER A 92 1.11 -10.35 -4.92
C SER A 92 -0.09 -11.25 -5.12
N PRO A 93 0.04 -12.56 -4.82
CA PRO A 93 -1.10 -13.47 -4.79
C PRO A 93 -2.21 -12.96 -3.89
N GLY A 94 -3.45 -13.06 -4.37
CA GLY A 94 -4.60 -12.60 -3.61
C GLY A 94 -5.80 -12.26 -4.49
N GLN A 95 -6.75 -11.56 -3.90
CA GLN A 95 -8.06 -11.28 -4.49
C GLN A 95 -8.27 -9.78 -4.70
N ILE A 96 -8.88 -9.43 -5.83
CA ILE A 96 -9.30 -8.06 -6.15
C ILE A 96 -10.76 -7.88 -5.75
N VAL A 97 -11.05 -6.81 -5.01
CA VAL A 97 -12.39 -6.46 -4.55
C VAL A 97 -12.85 -5.19 -5.26
N PRO A 98 -13.87 -5.29 -6.12
CA PRO A 98 -14.51 -4.09 -6.66
C PRO A 98 -15.45 -3.50 -5.61
N ILE A 99 -15.26 -2.24 -5.26
CA ILE A 99 -16.07 -1.52 -4.29
C ILE A 99 -16.73 -0.34 -5.00
N ASP A 100 -18.05 -0.37 -5.13
CA ASP A 100 -18.82 0.80 -5.56
C ASP A 100 -18.86 1.80 -4.40
N LEU A 101 -18.19 2.94 -4.55
CA LEU A 101 -18.13 3.95 -3.50
C LEU A 101 -19.50 4.49 -3.14
N ARG A 102 -20.47 4.54 -4.07
CA ARG A 102 -21.85 4.95 -3.78
C ARG A 102 -22.52 4.04 -2.76
N ALA A 103 -22.23 2.74 -2.85
CA ALA A 103 -22.80 1.74 -1.92
C ALA A 103 -22.22 1.83 -0.51
N VAL A 104 -21.06 2.48 -0.34
CA VAL A 104 -20.39 2.65 0.96
C VAL A 104 -20.39 4.09 1.47
N GLY A 105 -21.27 4.94 0.91
CA GLY A 105 -21.43 6.33 1.35
C GLY A 105 -20.52 7.34 0.67
N GLY A 106 -19.97 7.01 -0.49
CA GLY A 106 -19.11 7.90 -1.29
C GLY A 106 -17.66 7.95 -0.83
N GLU A 107 -17.30 7.21 0.21
CA GLU A 107 -15.97 7.24 0.82
C GLU A 107 -15.54 5.86 1.31
N LEU A 108 -14.25 5.55 1.10
CA LEU A 108 -13.61 4.34 1.61
C LEU A 108 -12.24 4.70 2.17
N ILE A 109 -11.86 4.07 3.28
CA ILE A 109 -10.50 4.14 3.78
C ILE A 109 -9.82 2.82 3.49
N CYS A 110 -8.67 2.82 2.81
CA CYS A 110 -7.89 1.62 2.53
C CYS A 110 -6.41 1.81 2.90
N GLN A 111 -5.72 0.71 3.14
CA GLN A 111 -4.26 0.75 3.34
C GLN A 111 -3.58 1.16 2.02
N ALA A 112 -2.49 1.93 2.08
CA ALA A 112 -1.82 2.45 0.90
C ALA A 112 -1.46 1.34 -0.10
N GLY A 113 -0.91 0.23 0.30
CA GLY A 113 -0.62 -0.89 -0.61
C GLY A 113 -1.82 -1.78 -1.01
N ALA A 114 -3.04 -1.42 -0.63
CA ALA A 114 -4.25 -2.15 -1.02
C ALA A 114 -5.01 -1.49 -2.17
N TYR A 115 -4.81 -0.21 -2.43
CA TYR A 115 -5.38 0.45 -3.61
C TYR A 115 -4.73 -0.11 -4.88
N LEU A 116 -5.53 -0.48 -5.87
CA LEU A 116 -5.05 -1.02 -7.14
C LEU A 116 -5.43 -0.12 -8.32
N ALA A 117 -6.71 0.17 -8.48
CA ALA A 117 -7.23 1.02 -9.55
C ALA A 117 -8.60 1.61 -9.19
N ALA A 118 -9.03 2.62 -9.94
CA ALA A 118 -10.36 3.19 -9.83
C ALA A 118 -10.83 3.77 -11.17
N ALA A 119 -12.13 4.04 -11.28
CA ALA A 119 -12.67 4.92 -12.30
C ALA A 119 -12.13 6.34 -12.12
N ARG A 120 -11.98 7.10 -13.21
CA ARG A 120 -11.68 8.54 -13.12
C ARG A 120 -12.78 9.26 -12.33
N GLY A 121 -12.37 10.20 -11.47
CA GLY A 121 -13.27 10.93 -10.56
C GLY A 121 -13.30 10.35 -9.15
N VAL A 122 -12.59 9.24 -8.91
CA VAL A 122 -12.31 8.80 -7.54
C VAL A 122 -11.07 9.53 -7.05
N GLU A 123 -11.24 10.47 -6.13
CA GLU A 123 -10.15 11.22 -5.51
C GLU A 123 -9.40 10.34 -4.51
N ILE A 124 -8.06 10.38 -4.55
CA ILE A 124 -7.18 9.64 -3.65
C ILE A 124 -6.48 10.63 -2.73
N GLY A 125 -6.76 10.55 -1.45
CA GLY A 125 -6.16 11.38 -0.41
C GLY A 125 -5.52 10.56 0.70
N VAL A 126 -4.79 11.21 1.60
CA VAL A 126 -4.25 10.57 2.82
C VAL A 126 -5.24 10.73 3.96
N ALA A 127 -5.75 9.62 4.49
CA ALA A 127 -6.65 9.62 5.64
C ALA A 127 -5.89 9.67 6.98
N LEU A 128 -4.84 8.86 7.10
CA LEU A 128 -4.00 8.79 8.30
C LEU A 128 -2.57 8.44 7.92
N GLN A 129 -1.65 9.17 8.50
CA GLN A 129 -0.24 8.81 8.48
C GLN A 129 0.28 8.77 9.90
N LYS A 130 0.49 7.57 10.45
CA LYS A 130 1.21 7.37 11.71
C LYS A 130 2.61 6.81 11.43
N ARG A 131 3.64 7.52 11.84
CA ARG A 131 4.99 6.98 11.91
C ARG A 131 5.11 6.15 13.17
N LEU A 132 5.11 4.85 12.99
CA LEU A 132 5.30 3.91 14.09
C LEU A 132 6.81 3.81 14.36
N ARG A 133 7.33 4.65 15.26
CA ARG A 133 8.74 4.60 15.67
C ARG A 133 8.94 3.43 16.65
N VAL A 134 9.61 2.40 16.18
CA VAL A 134 10.11 1.32 17.04
C VAL A 134 11.63 1.33 16.96
N GLY A 135 12.27 2.01 17.91
CA GLY A 135 13.71 1.97 18.13
C GLY A 135 14.55 2.33 16.88
N PHE A 136 15.81 1.85 16.88
CA PHE A 136 16.82 2.09 15.85
C PHE A 136 16.58 1.31 14.52
N LEU A 137 15.55 0.45 14.45
CA LEU A 137 15.34 -0.49 13.34
C LEU A 137 14.28 -0.04 12.30
N GLY A 138 14.22 1.26 11.99
CA GLY A 138 13.40 1.76 10.89
C GLY A 138 11.91 1.86 11.24
N GLY A 139 11.40 3.08 11.47
CA GLY A 139 9.98 3.33 11.65
C GLY A 139 9.23 3.14 10.34
N GLU A 140 8.54 2.01 10.18
CA GLU A 140 7.60 1.83 9.07
C GLU A 140 6.36 2.70 9.30
N GLY A 141 5.99 3.49 8.31
CA GLY A 141 4.77 4.27 8.33
C GLY A 141 3.55 3.36 8.11
N PHE A 142 2.53 3.52 8.93
CA PHE A 142 1.20 3.01 8.63
C PHE A 142 0.43 4.14 7.93
N ILE A 143 0.13 3.95 6.65
CA ILE A 143 -0.52 4.94 5.81
C ILE A 143 -1.87 4.39 5.37
N MET A 144 -2.93 5.13 5.67
CA MET A 144 -4.26 4.89 5.16
C MET A 144 -4.59 5.97 4.14
N GLN A 145 -5.10 5.54 3.00
CA GLN A 145 -5.62 6.39 1.94
C GLN A 145 -7.13 6.52 2.08
N LYS A 146 -7.66 7.66 1.69
CA LYS A 146 -9.09 7.90 1.58
C LYS A 146 -9.44 8.01 0.11
N LEU A 147 -10.33 7.15 -0.34
CA LEU A 147 -10.91 7.20 -1.67
C LEU A 147 -12.27 7.90 -1.55
N THR A 148 -12.52 8.90 -2.37
CA THR A 148 -13.76 9.68 -2.34
C THR A 148 -14.30 9.82 -3.75
N GLY A 149 -15.60 9.61 -3.95
CA GLY A 149 -16.24 9.72 -5.25
C GLY A 149 -17.48 8.85 -5.38
N ASP A 150 -17.92 8.68 -6.62
CA ASP A 150 -19.11 7.89 -6.98
C ASP A 150 -18.80 6.73 -7.94
N GLY A 151 -17.51 6.47 -8.17
CA GLY A 151 -17.02 5.41 -9.06
C GLY A 151 -16.74 4.09 -8.35
N ILE A 152 -16.30 3.12 -9.15
CA ILE A 152 -15.79 1.84 -8.64
C ILE A 152 -14.31 2.01 -8.34
N ALA A 153 -13.91 1.56 -7.15
CA ALA A 153 -12.51 1.39 -6.75
C ALA A 153 -12.19 -0.10 -6.61
N PHE A 154 -11.02 -0.49 -7.07
CA PHE A 154 -10.49 -1.84 -6.93
C PHE A 154 -9.44 -1.83 -5.84
N VAL A 155 -9.65 -2.64 -4.82
CA VAL A 155 -8.67 -2.88 -3.76
C VAL A 155 -8.19 -4.32 -3.82
N HIS A 156 -6.92 -4.54 -3.53
CA HIS A 156 -6.30 -5.85 -3.53
C HIS A 156 -6.06 -6.33 -2.10
N ALA A 157 -6.42 -7.59 -1.82
CA ALA A 157 -6.14 -8.29 -0.58
C ALA A 157 -5.19 -9.45 -0.87
N SER A 158 -4.02 -9.47 -0.23
CA SER A 158 -3.05 -10.56 -0.38
C SER A 158 -3.48 -11.82 0.37
N GLY A 159 -3.47 -12.96 -0.31
CA GLY A 159 -4.00 -14.22 0.20
C GLY A 159 -5.52 -14.25 0.24
N ALA A 160 -6.09 -14.87 1.27
CA ALA A 160 -7.55 -14.93 1.42
C ALA A 160 -8.11 -13.60 1.93
N LEU A 161 -9.23 -13.20 1.33
CA LEU A 161 -10.03 -12.04 1.73
C LEU A 161 -11.12 -12.46 2.72
N THR A 162 -11.32 -11.65 3.75
CA THR A 162 -12.47 -11.75 4.65
C THR A 162 -13.14 -10.39 4.77
N GLN A 163 -14.46 -10.35 4.52
CA GLN A 163 -15.30 -9.19 4.77
C GLN A 163 -16.10 -9.41 6.06
N MET A 164 -16.04 -8.44 6.97
CA MET A 164 -16.75 -8.51 8.24
C MET A 164 -17.60 -7.26 8.45
N GLN A 165 -18.85 -7.47 8.90
CA GLN A 165 -19.74 -6.40 9.30
C GLN A 165 -19.67 -6.24 10.82
N LEU A 166 -19.23 -5.07 11.28
CA LEU A 166 -19.22 -4.74 12.70
C LEU A 166 -20.52 -4.05 13.11
N ALA A 167 -21.15 -4.55 14.15
CA ALA A 167 -22.32 -3.90 14.75
C ALA A 167 -21.91 -2.61 15.49
N PRO A 168 -22.87 -1.69 15.79
CA PRO A 168 -22.58 -0.52 16.61
C PRO A 168 -21.95 -0.89 17.94
N GLY A 169 -20.76 -0.29 18.23
CA GLY A 169 -20.00 -0.56 19.45
C GLY A 169 -19.20 -1.88 19.46
N GLN A 170 -19.40 -2.76 18.49
CA GLN A 170 -18.59 -3.98 18.34
C GLN A 170 -17.14 -3.59 18.04
N SER A 171 -16.22 -4.16 18.82
CA SER A 171 -14.79 -3.92 18.64
C SER A 171 -14.06 -5.17 18.14
N LEU A 172 -13.11 -4.96 17.23
CA LEU A 172 -12.24 -5.99 16.67
C LEU A 172 -10.79 -5.49 16.72
N ARG A 173 -9.87 -6.37 17.13
CA ARG A 173 -8.42 -6.10 17.05
C ARG A 173 -7.83 -6.85 15.89
N VAL A 174 -7.10 -6.15 15.02
CA VAL A 174 -6.53 -6.69 13.78
C VAL A 174 -5.06 -6.32 13.71
N ASP A 175 -4.21 -7.24 13.27
CA ASP A 175 -2.83 -6.88 12.85
C ASP A 175 -2.91 -5.78 11.79
N THR A 176 -2.13 -4.70 11.97
CA THR A 176 -2.18 -3.56 11.03
C THR A 176 -1.88 -3.98 9.59
N GLY A 177 -1.06 -5.00 9.38
CA GLY A 177 -0.79 -5.54 8.05
C GLY A 177 -1.95 -6.32 7.44
N CYS A 178 -2.88 -6.83 8.26
CA CYS A 178 -4.04 -7.58 7.78
C CYS A 178 -5.23 -6.70 7.43
N LEU A 179 -5.20 -5.40 7.73
CA LEU A 179 -6.26 -4.46 7.37
C LEU A 179 -6.11 -4.05 5.90
N VAL A 180 -7.11 -4.31 5.08
CA VAL A 180 -7.18 -3.90 3.67
C VAL A 180 -7.93 -2.57 3.53
N ALA A 181 -9.20 -2.56 3.95
CA ALA A 181 -10.06 -1.39 3.85
C ALA A 181 -11.12 -1.38 4.95
N LEU A 182 -11.74 -0.22 5.15
CA LEU A 182 -12.87 -0.04 6.06
C LEU A 182 -13.78 1.10 5.58
N GLN A 183 -15.06 1.00 5.89
CA GLN A 183 -16.00 2.12 5.74
C GLN A 183 -15.67 3.25 6.71
N THR A 184 -15.92 4.49 6.32
CA THR A 184 -15.64 5.69 7.14
C THR A 184 -16.45 5.75 8.44
N SER A 185 -17.54 4.98 8.53
CA SER A 185 -18.33 4.81 9.76
C SER A 185 -17.61 3.98 10.84
N VAL A 186 -16.62 3.17 10.46
CA VAL A 186 -15.80 2.39 11.40
C VAL A 186 -14.72 3.29 11.99
N ARG A 187 -14.73 3.44 13.30
CA ARG A 187 -13.64 4.11 14.01
C ARG A 187 -12.44 3.18 14.12
N TYR A 188 -11.24 3.68 13.91
CA TYR A 188 -10.03 2.92 14.04
C TYR A 188 -8.97 3.68 14.85
N ASP A 189 -8.25 2.95 15.69
CA ASP A 189 -7.10 3.44 16.45
C ASP A 189 -5.95 2.44 16.37
N ILE A 190 -4.72 2.95 16.23
CA ILE A 190 -3.52 2.12 16.16
C ILE A 190 -2.88 2.07 17.54
N GLN A 191 -2.84 0.87 18.09
CA GLN A 191 -2.33 0.62 19.42
C GLN A 191 -1.06 -0.21 19.38
N TYR A 192 -0.15 0.09 20.31
CA TYR A 192 1.07 -0.67 20.51
C TYR A 192 0.80 -1.94 21.35
N ALA A 193 1.30 -3.09 20.92
CA ALA A 193 1.05 -4.38 21.56
C ALA A 193 1.74 -4.58 22.95
N GLY A 194 2.42 -3.57 23.45
CA GLY A 194 2.76 -3.38 24.88
C GLY A 194 3.92 -4.18 25.46
N ARG A 195 4.49 -5.20 24.83
CA ARG A 195 5.69 -5.89 25.31
C ARG A 195 6.66 -6.19 24.19
N VAL A 196 7.81 -5.52 24.19
CA VAL A 196 8.89 -5.69 23.19
C VAL A 196 9.31 -7.17 23.06
N LYS A 197 9.31 -7.93 24.15
CA LYS A 197 9.65 -9.37 24.14
C LYS A 197 8.62 -10.20 23.36
N THR A 198 7.32 -9.94 23.52
CA THR A 198 6.26 -10.65 22.79
C THR A 198 6.29 -10.33 21.32
N ALA A 199 6.59 -9.10 20.95
CA ALA A 199 6.68 -8.64 19.57
C ALA A 199 7.93 -9.15 18.84
N LEU A 200 9.07 -9.28 19.54
CA LEU A 200 10.31 -9.82 18.97
C LEU A 200 10.28 -11.34 18.78
N PHE A 201 9.60 -12.07 19.67
CA PHE A 201 9.58 -13.53 19.66
C PHE A 201 8.27 -14.13 19.16
N GLY A 202 7.17 -13.36 19.12
CA GLY A 202 5.85 -13.82 18.67
C GLY A 202 5.65 -13.81 17.14
N GLY A 203 6.54 -13.17 16.39
CA GLY A 203 6.38 -13.04 14.91
C GLY A 203 5.22 -12.15 14.47
N GLU A 204 4.36 -11.74 15.40
CA GLU A 204 3.25 -10.81 15.17
C GLU A 204 3.74 -9.36 15.08
N GLY A 205 2.99 -8.50 14.40
CA GLY A 205 3.30 -7.07 14.32
C GLY A 205 3.33 -6.40 15.70
N LEU A 206 4.17 -5.37 15.85
CA LEU A 206 4.24 -4.54 17.08
C LEU A 206 2.98 -3.71 17.31
N PHE A 207 2.12 -3.62 16.31
CA PHE A 207 0.95 -2.75 16.31
C PHE A 207 -0.27 -3.50 15.83
N PHE A 208 -1.39 -3.24 16.46
CA PHE A 208 -2.69 -3.67 15.96
C PHE A 208 -3.62 -2.46 15.81
N ALA A 209 -4.54 -2.59 14.86
CA ALA A 209 -5.65 -1.67 14.70
C ALA A 209 -6.81 -2.15 15.58
N GLN A 210 -7.30 -1.29 16.46
CA GLN A 210 -8.58 -1.48 17.12
C GLN A 210 -9.64 -0.81 16.27
N LEU A 211 -10.56 -1.62 15.74
CA LEU A 211 -11.68 -1.21 14.91
C LEU A 211 -12.94 -1.22 15.75
N THR A 212 -13.81 -0.21 15.59
CA THR A 212 -15.09 -0.16 16.30
C THR A 212 -16.18 0.26 15.33
N GLY A 213 -17.19 -0.62 15.18
CA GLY A 213 -18.34 -0.41 14.31
C GLY A 213 -19.25 0.76 14.73
N PRO A 214 -20.21 1.09 13.90
CA PRO A 214 -20.78 0.24 12.84
C PRO A 214 -20.03 0.37 11.49
N GLY A 215 -20.05 -0.71 10.70
CA GLY A 215 -19.63 -0.70 9.31
C GLY A 215 -18.84 -1.93 8.87
N THR A 216 -18.52 -1.95 7.59
CA THR A 216 -17.79 -3.08 6.95
C THR A 216 -16.30 -2.86 7.02
N VAL A 217 -15.57 -3.95 7.27
CA VAL A 217 -14.10 -4.02 7.21
C VAL A 217 -13.68 -5.17 6.29
N TRP A 218 -12.60 -4.97 5.55
CA TRP A 218 -11.99 -5.96 4.66
C TRP A 218 -10.61 -6.30 5.19
N LEU A 219 -10.34 -7.60 5.34
CA LEU A 219 -9.11 -8.13 5.92
C LEU A 219 -8.45 -9.11 4.95
N GLN A 220 -7.12 -9.19 5.03
CA GLN A 220 -6.28 -10.11 4.26
C GLN A 220 -5.52 -11.08 5.17
N SER A 221 -5.31 -12.32 4.68
CA SER A 221 -4.61 -13.33 5.46
C SER A 221 -3.09 -13.27 5.35
N MET A 222 -2.56 -12.68 4.27
CA MET A 222 -1.13 -12.72 3.95
C MET A 222 -0.59 -11.30 3.65
N PRO A 223 -0.36 -10.46 4.68
CA PRO A 223 0.22 -9.15 4.46
C PRO A 223 1.63 -9.25 3.83
N LEU A 224 1.94 -8.37 2.86
CA LEU A 224 3.21 -8.37 2.12
C LEU A 224 4.45 -8.41 3.02
N LYS A 225 4.40 -7.74 4.17
CA LYS A 225 5.48 -7.77 5.16
C LYS A 225 5.72 -9.16 5.73
N ARG A 226 4.68 -9.96 5.93
CA ARG A 226 4.82 -11.34 6.38
C ARG A 226 5.43 -12.20 5.28
N LEU A 227 4.97 -12.03 4.04
CA LEU A 227 5.50 -12.71 2.87
C LEU A 227 6.99 -12.39 2.65
N SER A 228 7.37 -11.11 2.69
CA SER A 228 8.77 -10.69 2.51
C SER A 228 9.69 -11.24 3.61
N ARG A 229 9.24 -11.28 4.86
CA ARG A 229 10.01 -11.89 5.97
C ARG A 229 10.22 -13.40 5.75
N THR A 230 9.19 -14.11 5.27
CA THR A 230 9.29 -15.54 4.99
C THR A 230 10.28 -15.79 3.84
N MET A 231 10.20 -15.01 2.75
CA MET A 231 11.11 -15.13 1.62
C MET A 231 12.56 -14.76 1.98
N LEU A 232 12.76 -13.65 2.68
CA LEU A 232 14.10 -13.23 3.12
C LEU A 232 14.67 -14.19 4.18
N GLY A 233 13.85 -14.66 5.12
CA GLY A 233 14.25 -15.64 6.10
C GLY A 233 14.67 -16.95 5.47
N SER A 234 13.94 -17.43 4.46
CA SER A 234 14.31 -18.63 3.68
C SER A 234 15.59 -18.42 2.88
N ALA A 235 15.78 -17.27 2.24
CA ALA A 235 16.99 -16.91 1.50
C ALA A 235 18.21 -16.81 2.43
N MET A 236 18.05 -16.22 3.62
CA MET A 236 19.13 -16.17 4.62
C MET A 236 19.42 -17.53 5.25
N ALA A 237 18.42 -18.41 5.38
CA ALA A 237 18.62 -19.77 5.88
C ALA A 237 19.26 -20.69 4.83
N ALA A 238 18.93 -20.52 3.55
CA ALA A 238 19.53 -21.26 2.43
C ALA A 238 20.96 -20.79 2.11
N GLY A 239 21.23 -19.50 2.27
CA GLY A 239 22.55 -18.89 2.15
C GLY A 239 23.24 -18.80 3.50
N ARG A 240 23.61 -19.92 4.13
CA ARG A 240 24.56 -19.88 5.25
C ARG A 240 25.93 -19.53 4.70
N PRO A 241 26.41 -18.34 4.99
CA PRO A 241 27.53 -17.78 4.30
C PRO A 241 28.74 -17.73 5.20
N ALA A 242 29.85 -17.97 4.60
CA ALA A 242 31.07 -17.25 4.93
C ALA A 242 30.87 -15.70 4.98
N GLY A 243 29.79 -15.14 4.38
CA GLY A 243 29.53 -13.71 4.26
C GLY A 243 29.07 -12.97 5.52
N ALA A 244 28.34 -13.60 6.44
CA ALA A 244 27.92 -12.92 7.67
C ALA A 244 29.11 -12.75 8.63
N LEU A 245 30.00 -13.73 8.72
CA LEU A 245 31.28 -13.59 9.42
C LEU A 245 32.15 -12.54 8.74
N GLY A 246 32.15 -12.47 7.40
CA GLY A 246 32.88 -11.46 6.64
C GLY A 246 32.38 -10.04 6.90
N ILE A 247 31.07 -9.81 6.96
CA ILE A 247 30.50 -8.49 7.27
C ILE A 247 30.83 -8.06 8.69
N VAL A 248 30.68 -8.96 9.67
CA VAL A 248 31.10 -8.71 11.07
C VAL A 248 32.59 -8.41 11.14
N TYR A 249 33.43 -9.16 10.41
CA TYR A 249 34.86 -8.96 10.36
C TYR A 249 35.22 -7.59 9.74
N VAL A 250 34.57 -7.19 8.66
CA VAL A 250 34.77 -5.86 8.02
C VAL A 250 34.34 -4.73 8.96
N ILE A 251 33.22 -4.89 9.68
CA ILE A 251 32.76 -3.90 10.67
C ILE A 251 33.75 -3.79 11.83
N VAL A 252 34.23 -4.91 12.35
CA VAL A 252 35.20 -4.93 13.45
C VAL A 252 36.54 -4.30 13.03
N ILE A 253 37.03 -4.62 11.83
CA ILE A 253 38.25 -3.98 11.28
C ILE A 253 38.01 -2.49 11.08
N GLY A 254 36.88 -2.07 10.52
CA GLY A 254 36.51 -0.65 10.36
C GLY A 254 36.52 0.12 11.67
N ILE A 255 35.98 -0.48 12.75
CA ILE A 255 36.00 0.10 14.09
C ILE A 255 37.44 0.19 14.63
N ILE A 256 38.26 -0.86 14.47
CA ILE A 256 39.65 -0.87 14.93
C ILE A 256 40.47 0.20 14.20
N VAL A 257 40.31 0.33 12.87
CA VAL A 257 40.98 1.36 12.07
C VAL A 257 40.54 2.76 12.51
N LEU A 258 39.24 2.98 12.72
CA LEU A 258 38.70 4.27 13.17
C LEU A 258 39.25 4.65 14.56
N VAL A 259 39.29 3.70 15.49
CA VAL A 259 39.86 3.91 16.84
C VAL A 259 41.36 4.23 16.77
N ASN A 260 42.11 3.57 15.87
CA ASN A 260 43.54 3.87 15.70
C ASN A 260 43.77 5.24 15.06
N ILE A 261 42.94 5.66 14.08
CA ILE A 261 43.02 7.00 13.49
C ILE A 261 42.73 8.08 14.53
N LEU A 262 41.71 7.87 15.37
CA LEU A 262 41.36 8.81 16.44
C LEU A 262 42.42 8.88 17.55
N ARG A 263 43.18 7.79 17.77
CA ARG A 263 44.30 7.77 18.71
C ARG A 263 45.58 8.41 18.16
N SER A 264 45.83 8.30 16.84
CA SER A 264 47.01 8.86 16.18
C SER A 264 46.86 10.33 15.75
N GLY A 265 45.65 10.86 15.73
CA GLY A 265 45.35 12.28 15.44
C GLY A 265 45.35 13.21 16.63
N GLY A 266 45.82 12.78 17.79
CA GLY A 266 45.91 13.54 19.04
C GLY A 266 47.37 13.84 19.44
N VAL A 267 48.13 14.53 18.52
CA VAL A 267 49.39 15.19 18.88
C VAL A 267 49.33 16.62 18.32
#